data_a38d1316590617d65fd1769625164d3a
#
_entry.id   a38d1316590617d65fd1769625164d3a
#
_cell.length_a   1.000
_cell.length_b   1.000
_cell.length_c   1.000
_cell.angle_alpha   90.00
_cell.angle_beta   90.00
_cell.angle_gamma   90.00
#
_symmetry.space_group_name_H-M   'P 1'
#
loop_
_entity.id
_entity.type
_entity.pdbx_description
1 polymer ?
#
loop_
_entity_poly.entity_id
_entity_poly.type
_entity_poly.pdbx_seq_one_letter_code
_entity_poly.pdbx_strand_id
1 'polypeptide(L)'
;KEKQYFAPKGLPAEEKPLPPPKGETVAAFQNVSVSYRSVKGEPHTVFSRLNLEIHKGDKVALIGSNGAGKSTMMKLLVGLLKPSSGDILLNEKSIRDLKPEALSRQISMVYQNPEDMFIKDSIGGDIAYAMEVRRVPDSAKRTDELLERFRLKELKNRDGRLLSGGQMRRASLAIGVALNPGILLLDEPTANLDIATRKEIMRTLEDMKAITETVVIATHDMQLVCEWAERIIVLWNGRVVADGSRNEIFGNRDIVEKVGIRPPEIFSLGQAIDPDALCYTIDAFLNSFEGRFPNNENS
;
A
#
# COMPACT_ATOMS: atom_id res chain seq x y z
N LYS A 1 2.47 40.88 -14.86
CA LYS A 1 1.16 40.68 -15.56
C LYS A 1 0.63 39.27 -15.44
N GLU A 2 1.47 38.27 -15.14
CA GLU A 2 1.08 36.84 -15.00
C GLU A 2 0.35 36.50 -13.67
N LYS A 3 0.59 37.26 -12.61
CA LYS A 3 -0.07 37.04 -11.30
C LYS A 3 -1.57 37.31 -11.24
N GLN A 4 -2.15 37.94 -12.26
CA GLN A 4 -3.58 38.29 -12.29
C GLN A 4 -4.52 37.17 -12.78
N TYR A 5 -3.95 36.08 -13.35
CA TYR A 5 -4.74 35.00 -13.96
C TYR A 5 -5.15 33.89 -12.98
N PHE A 6 -4.56 33.84 -11.79
CA PHE A 6 -4.76 32.76 -10.82
C PHE A 6 -5.08 33.31 -9.42
N ALA A 7 -6.28 33.84 -9.20
CA ALA A 7 -6.77 34.14 -7.86
C ALA A 7 -7.64 33.02 -7.29
N PRO A 8 -7.44 32.41 -6.06
CA PRO A 8 -8.13 31.25 -5.54
C PRO A 8 -9.65 31.40 -5.43
N LYS A 9 -10.44 30.45 -5.95
CA LYS A 9 -11.85 30.30 -5.61
C LYS A 9 -11.90 29.36 -4.41
N GLY A 10 -11.88 29.87 -3.19
CA GLY A 10 -12.07 29.09 -1.97
C GLY A 10 -11.09 27.91 -1.82
N LEU A 11 -10.71 27.62 -0.63
CA LEU A 11 -9.98 26.39 -0.29
C LEU A 11 -10.79 25.17 -0.80
N PRO A 12 -10.13 24.12 -1.36
CA PRO A 12 -10.78 22.86 -1.59
C PRO A 12 -11.50 22.44 -0.30
N ALA A 13 -12.65 21.78 -0.45
CA ALA A 13 -13.40 21.29 0.69
C ALA A 13 -12.42 20.59 1.64
N GLU A 14 -12.36 21.07 2.89
CA GLU A 14 -11.50 20.51 3.92
C GLU A 14 -11.55 18.98 3.83
N GLU A 15 -10.41 18.34 3.54
CA GLU A 15 -10.33 16.93 3.88
C GLU A 15 -10.67 16.85 5.36
N LYS A 16 -11.79 16.22 5.67
CA LYS A 16 -12.15 15.98 7.06
C LYS A 16 -10.92 15.36 7.71
N PRO A 17 -10.47 15.85 8.88
CA PRO A 17 -9.43 15.17 9.62
C PRO A 17 -9.78 13.68 9.64
N LEU A 18 -8.78 12.81 9.43
CA LEU A 18 -9.01 11.37 9.53
C LEU A 18 -9.85 11.15 10.77
N PRO A 19 -11.03 10.52 10.64
CA PRO A 19 -11.79 10.18 11.83
C PRO A 19 -10.81 9.40 12.71
N PRO A 20 -10.86 9.58 14.04
CA PRO A 20 -10.07 8.76 14.96
C PRO A 20 -10.24 7.31 14.52
N PRO A 21 -9.19 6.46 14.61
CA PRO A 21 -9.22 5.10 14.10
C PRO A 21 -10.52 4.45 14.51
N LYS A 22 -11.40 4.20 13.55
CA LYS A 22 -12.78 3.76 13.78
C LYS A 22 -12.88 2.25 13.97
N GLY A 23 -11.74 1.56 14.03
CA GLY A 23 -11.71 0.12 14.04
C GLY A 23 -11.01 -0.44 15.27
N GLU A 24 -11.37 -1.69 15.54
CA GLU A 24 -10.63 -2.58 16.41
C GLU A 24 -9.18 -2.69 15.91
N THR A 25 -8.19 -2.71 16.81
CA THR A 25 -6.80 -2.93 16.47
C THR A 25 -6.63 -4.37 15.97
N VAL A 26 -6.30 -4.54 14.69
CA VAL A 26 -6.10 -5.86 14.08
C VAL A 26 -4.65 -6.30 14.06
N ALA A 27 -3.70 -5.36 14.09
CA ALA A 27 -2.28 -5.66 14.29
C ALA A 27 -1.60 -4.58 15.12
N ALA A 28 -0.69 -4.96 16.01
CA ALA A 28 0.07 -4.03 16.84
C ALA A 28 1.52 -4.46 17.00
N PHE A 29 2.43 -3.50 16.86
CA PHE A 29 3.83 -3.62 17.23
C PHE A 29 4.00 -3.03 18.65
N GLN A 30 4.52 -3.82 19.57
CA GLN A 30 4.74 -3.43 20.96
C GLN A 30 6.22 -3.47 21.29
N ASN A 31 6.87 -2.30 21.34
CA ASN A 31 8.28 -2.13 21.63
C ASN A 31 9.21 -3.02 20.77
N VAL A 32 8.86 -3.21 19.49
CA VAL A 32 9.55 -4.13 18.58
C VAL A 32 10.91 -3.59 18.20
N SER A 33 11.96 -4.41 18.42
CA SER A 33 13.30 -4.14 17.92
C SER A 33 13.76 -5.24 16.98
N VAL A 34 14.47 -4.87 15.92
CA VAL A 34 15.03 -5.78 14.92
C VAL A 34 16.42 -5.33 14.53
N SER A 35 17.35 -6.28 14.54
CA SER A 35 18.71 -6.07 14.06
C SER A 35 19.14 -7.23 13.16
N TYR A 36 19.79 -6.89 12.05
CA TYR A 36 20.45 -7.86 11.19
C TYR A 36 21.93 -7.95 11.52
N ARG A 37 22.50 -9.15 11.46
CA ARG A 37 23.95 -9.30 11.52
C ARG A 37 24.55 -8.88 10.17
N SER A 38 25.41 -7.88 10.19
CA SER A 38 26.21 -7.51 9.03
C SER A 38 27.25 -8.60 8.73
N VAL A 39 27.64 -8.71 7.47
CA VAL A 39 28.76 -9.60 7.04
C VAL A 39 30.07 -9.26 7.77
N LYS A 40 30.21 -8.01 8.22
CA LYS A 40 31.38 -7.52 9.01
C LYS A 40 31.21 -7.71 10.52
N GLY A 41 30.15 -8.38 10.99
CA GLY A 41 29.95 -8.73 12.41
C GLY A 41 29.23 -7.68 13.26
N GLU A 42 29.10 -6.43 12.81
CA GLU A 42 28.35 -5.42 13.55
C GLU A 42 26.84 -5.52 13.30
N PRO A 43 26.00 -5.47 14.34
CA PRO A 43 24.55 -5.53 14.18
C PRO A 43 24.05 -4.22 13.54
N HIS A 44 23.35 -4.33 12.42
CA HIS A 44 22.59 -3.22 11.83
C HIS A 44 21.17 -3.23 12.39
N THR A 45 20.83 -2.26 13.24
CA THR A 45 19.50 -2.12 13.84
C THR A 45 18.57 -1.41 12.85
N VAL A 46 17.49 -2.10 12.48
CA VAL A 46 16.45 -1.55 11.61
C VAL A 46 15.35 -0.86 12.43
N PHE A 47 14.91 -1.50 13.51
CA PHE A 47 13.93 -0.92 14.43
C PHE A 47 14.43 -0.97 15.87
N SER A 48 14.14 0.09 16.61
CA SER A 48 14.39 0.18 18.05
C SER A 48 13.12 0.64 18.76
N ARG A 49 12.49 -0.28 19.50
CA ARG A 49 11.25 -0.06 20.27
C ARG A 49 10.12 0.54 19.41
N LEU A 50 9.91 -0.02 18.22
CA LEU A 50 8.81 0.37 17.34
C LEU A 50 7.47 0.08 18.02
N ASN A 51 6.60 1.09 18.06
CA ASN A 51 5.19 0.96 18.44
C ASN A 51 4.36 1.48 17.28
N LEU A 52 3.37 0.69 16.86
CA LEU A 52 2.46 1.03 15.77
C LEU A 52 1.23 0.15 15.86
N GLU A 53 0.07 0.70 15.54
CA GLU A 53 -1.19 -0.04 15.45
C GLU A 53 -1.78 0.08 14.05
N ILE A 54 -2.34 -1.01 13.55
CA ILE A 54 -3.12 -1.09 12.32
C ILE A 54 -4.54 -1.45 12.73
N HIS A 55 -5.52 -0.72 12.24
CA HIS A 55 -6.92 -0.88 12.60
C HIS A 55 -7.71 -1.55 11.48
N LYS A 56 -8.79 -2.18 11.85
CA LYS A 56 -9.72 -2.79 10.91
C LYS A 56 -10.27 -1.73 9.95
N GLY A 57 -10.21 -2.00 8.67
CA GLY A 57 -10.65 -1.08 7.62
C GLY A 57 -9.60 -0.05 7.19
N ASP A 58 -8.42 -0.04 7.79
CA ASP A 58 -7.34 0.87 7.41
C ASP A 58 -6.89 0.65 5.95
N LYS A 59 -6.70 1.75 5.23
CA LYS A 59 -6.03 1.84 3.93
C LYS A 59 -4.76 2.64 4.09
N VAL A 60 -3.71 1.94 4.47
CA VAL A 60 -2.43 2.55 4.86
C VAL A 60 -1.45 2.57 3.70
N ALA A 61 -0.86 3.72 3.43
CA ALA A 61 0.39 3.82 2.72
C ALA A 61 1.56 3.90 3.71
N LEU A 62 2.46 2.93 3.65
CA LEU A 62 3.71 2.93 4.40
C LEU A 62 4.81 3.51 3.52
N ILE A 63 5.23 4.73 3.80
CA ILE A 63 6.21 5.46 3.00
C ILE A 63 7.51 5.70 3.77
N GLY A 64 8.57 6.02 3.05
CA GLY A 64 9.89 6.30 3.61
C GLY A 64 11.00 5.97 2.61
N SER A 65 12.21 6.43 2.88
CA SER A 65 13.38 6.18 2.05
C SER A 65 13.71 4.68 1.91
N ASN A 66 14.53 4.33 0.92
CA ASN A 66 15.07 2.98 0.83
C ASN A 66 15.89 2.66 2.10
N GLY A 67 15.66 1.46 2.65
CA GLY A 67 16.28 1.07 3.91
C GLY A 67 15.57 1.57 5.18
N ALA A 68 14.48 2.35 5.10
CA ALA A 68 13.73 2.83 6.27
C ALA A 68 13.05 1.71 7.09
N GLY A 69 12.96 0.48 6.52
CA GLY A 69 12.40 -0.68 7.21
C GLY A 69 11.03 -1.13 6.71
N LYS A 70 10.48 -0.57 5.62
CA LYS A 70 9.14 -0.91 5.10
C LYS A 70 8.94 -2.42 4.89
N SER A 71 9.78 -3.04 4.06
CA SER A 71 9.69 -4.51 3.81
C SER A 71 10.04 -5.34 5.05
N THR A 72 10.89 -4.82 5.96
CA THR A 72 11.16 -5.46 7.25
C THR A 72 9.91 -5.50 8.12
N MET A 73 9.16 -4.38 8.21
CA MET A 73 7.90 -4.30 8.94
C MET A 73 6.88 -5.30 8.39
N MET A 74 6.73 -5.39 7.07
CA MET A 74 5.84 -6.34 6.44
C MET A 74 6.22 -7.79 6.72
N LYS A 75 7.53 -8.13 6.62
CA LYS A 75 8.05 -9.48 6.93
C LYS A 75 7.84 -9.86 8.39
N LEU A 76 7.91 -8.90 9.31
CA LEU A 76 7.58 -9.11 10.72
C LEU A 76 6.11 -9.46 10.90
N LEU A 77 5.19 -8.72 10.26
CA LEU A 77 3.74 -8.95 10.36
C LEU A 77 3.31 -10.33 9.86
N VAL A 78 3.92 -10.83 8.79
CA VAL A 78 3.62 -12.18 8.26
C VAL A 78 4.45 -13.29 8.91
N GLY A 79 5.25 -12.97 9.94
CA GLY A 79 6.04 -13.97 10.68
C GLY A 79 7.26 -14.51 9.92
N LEU A 80 7.61 -13.93 8.77
CA LEU A 80 8.83 -14.31 8.01
C LEU A 80 10.11 -13.82 8.69
N LEU A 81 9.99 -12.86 9.58
CA LEU A 81 11.07 -12.33 10.41
C LEU A 81 10.62 -12.29 11.86
N LYS A 82 11.51 -12.68 12.77
CA LYS A 82 11.25 -12.61 14.21
C LYS A 82 11.88 -11.34 14.80
N PRO A 83 11.18 -10.61 15.67
CA PRO A 83 11.77 -9.48 16.37
C PRO A 83 12.84 -9.94 17.37
N SER A 84 13.89 -9.11 17.56
CA SER A 84 14.93 -9.34 18.58
C SER A 84 14.38 -9.11 19.98
N SER A 85 13.45 -8.14 20.14
CA SER A 85 12.71 -7.88 21.38
C SER A 85 11.36 -7.24 21.04
N GLY A 86 10.49 -7.14 22.05
CA GLY A 86 9.11 -6.68 21.88
C GLY A 86 8.22 -7.78 21.32
N ASP A 87 6.98 -7.46 21.00
CA ASP A 87 6.01 -8.43 20.46
C ASP A 87 5.18 -7.81 19.34
N ILE A 88 4.61 -8.69 18.52
CA ILE A 88 3.68 -8.31 17.45
C ILE A 88 2.39 -9.07 17.71
N LEU A 89 1.32 -8.32 17.86
CA LEU A 89 -0.01 -8.87 18.08
C LEU A 89 -0.79 -8.86 16.76
N LEU A 90 -1.57 -9.89 16.55
CA LEU A 90 -2.56 -10.00 15.49
C LEU A 90 -3.89 -10.42 16.14
N ASN A 91 -4.91 -9.54 16.05
CA ASN A 91 -6.17 -9.71 16.78
C ASN A 91 -5.93 -10.06 18.27
N GLU A 92 -5.14 -9.23 18.96
CA GLU A 92 -4.76 -9.35 20.37
C GLU A 92 -3.89 -10.56 20.75
N LYS A 93 -3.55 -11.43 19.80
CA LYS A 93 -2.72 -12.62 20.03
C LYS A 93 -1.31 -12.41 19.50
N SER A 94 -0.29 -12.81 20.27
CA SER A 94 1.08 -12.80 19.79
C SER A 94 1.22 -13.69 18.54
N ILE A 95 1.86 -13.17 17.49
CA ILE A 95 2.14 -13.96 16.28
C ILE A 95 3.07 -15.13 16.56
N ARG A 96 3.82 -15.10 17.67
CA ARG A 96 4.70 -16.20 18.10
C ARG A 96 3.92 -17.43 18.53
N ASP A 97 2.69 -17.24 19.03
CA ASP A 97 1.79 -18.29 19.51
C ASP A 97 0.92 -18.83 18.37
N LEU A 98 0.93 -18.20 17.21
CA LEU A 98 0.15 -18.61 16.04
C LEU A 98 0.95 -19.62 15.19
N LYS A 99 0.27 -20.72 14.81
CA LYS A 99 0.80 -21.62 13.79
C LYS A 99 0.82 -20.91 12.42
N PRO A 100 1.80 -21.22 11.54
CA PRO A 100 1.89 -20.59 10.21
C PRO A 100 0.58 -20.67 9.41
N GLU A 101 -0.17 -21.78 9.54
CA GLU A 101 -1.46 -21.95 8.85
C GLU A 101 -2.53 -21.00 9.38
N ALA A 102 -2.56 -20.75 10.69
CA ALA A 102 -3.50 -19.81 11.31
C ALA A 102 -3.13 -18.36 10.98
N LEU A 103 -1.84 -18.04 10.95
CA LEU A 103 -1.33 -16.72 10.60
C LEU A 103 -1.65 -16.38 9.14
N SER A 104 -1.36 -17.29 8.20
CA SER A 104 -1.58 -17.08 6.77
C SER A 104 -3.05 -16.99 6.34
N ARG A 105 -4.00 -17.37 7.20
CA ARG A 105 -5.43 -17.13 6.99
C ARG A 105 -5.85 -15.71 7.37
N GLN A 106 -5.11 -15.07 8.26
CA GLN A 106 -5.45 -13.75 8.80
C GLN A 106 -4.72 -12.63 8.06
N ILE A 107 -3.50 -12.90 7.61
CA ILE A 107 -2.65 -11.91 6.94
C ILE A 107 -1.94 -12.53 5.73
N SER A 108 -1.89 -11.80 4.64
CA SER A 108 -1.19 -12.19 3.42
C SER A 108 -0.29 -11.07 2.93
N MET A 109 0.78 -11.43 2.21
CA MET A 109 1.73 -10.49 1.63
C MET A 109 1.93 -10.78 0.15
N VAL A 110 1.84 -9.75 -0.67
CA VAL A 110 2.22 -9.77 -2.09
C VAL A 110 3.58 -9.09 -2.23
N TYR A 111 4.54 -9.82 -2.79
CA TYR A 111 5.92 -9.37 -2.92
C TYR A 111 6.10 -8.32 -4.02
N GLN A 112 7.16 -7.53 -3.91
CA GLN A 112 7.57 -6.56 -4.91
C GLN A 112 7.82 -7.21 -6.27
N ASN A 113 8.52 -8.36 -6.31
CA ASN A 113 8.67 -9.15 -7.52
C ASN A 113 7.50 -10.14 -7.62
N PRO A 114 6.58 -10.00 -8.60
CA PRO A 114 5.44 -10.90 -8.73
C PRO A 114 5.83 -12.34 -9.04
N GLU A 115 7.01 -12.59 -9.63
CA GLU A 115 7.52 -13.93 -9.94
C GLU A 115 7.68 -14.79 -8.67
N ASP A 116 8.01 -14.17 -7.52
CA ASP A 116 8.17 -14.86 -6.25
C ASP A 116 6.86 -15.46 -5.70
N MET A 117 5.72 -15.13 -6.34
CA MET A 117 4.40 -15.66 -5.97
C MET A 117 4.03 -16.94 -6.74
N PHE A 118 4.74 -17.27 -7.84
CA PHE A 118 4.38 -18.38 -8.72
C PHE A 118 5.19 -19.64 -8.37
N ILE A 119 4.48 -20.71 -8.00
CA ILE A 119 5.06 -22.02 -7.62
C ILE A 119 4.50 -23.17 -8.45
N LYS A 120 3.39 -22.97 -9.15
CA LYS A 120 2.76 -23.94 -10.05
C LYS A 120 3.05 -23.59 -11.51
N ASP A 121 2.69 -24.51 -12.40
CA ASP A 121 2.85 -24.33 -13.84
C ASP A 121 1.65 -23.59 -14.48
N SER A 122 0.75 -23.07 -13.65
CA SER A 122 -0.39 -22.27 -14.12
C SER A 122 -0.90 -21.32 -13.04
N ILE A 123 -1.37 -20.14 -13.45
CA ILE A 123 -1.94 -19.16 -12.51
C ILE A 123 -3.21 -19.67 -11.82
N GLY A 124 -4.02 -20.49 -12.50
CA GLY A 124 -5.16 -21.14 -11.85
C GLY A 124 -4.71 -22.07 -10.73
N GLY A 125 -3.62 -22.84 -10.96
CA GLY A 125 -3.00 -23.66 -9.94
C GLY A 125 -2.40 -22.86 -8.79
N ASP A 126 -1.74 -21.74 -9.07
CA ASP A 126 -1.18 -20.87 -8.03
C ASP A 126 -2.27 -20.27 -7.13
N ILE A 127 -3.35 -19.76 -7.73
CA ILE A 127 -4.49 -19.19 -6.99
C ILE A 127 -5.17 -20.27 -6.12
N ALA A 128 -5.36 -21.47 -6.66
CA ALA A 128 -6.00 -22.59 -5.97
C ALA A 128 -5.13 -23.16 -4.83
N TYR A 129 -3.81 -23.17 -5.00
CA TYR A 129 -2.88 -23.91 -4.15
C TYR A 129 -3.04 -23.64 -2.65
N ALA A 130 -3.07 -22.37 -2.25
CA ALA A 130 -3.20 -22.03 -0.84
C ALA A 130 -4.54 -22.49 -0.24
N MET A 131 -5.61 -22.45 -1.02
CA MET A 131 -6.95 -22.90 -0.62
C MET A 131 -7.02 -24.43 -0.54
N GLU A 132 -6.44 -25.15 -1.50
CA GLU A 132 -6.40 -26.60 -1.54
C GLU A 132 -5.63 -27.21 -0.36
N VAL A 133 -4.42 -26.68 -0.10
CA VAL A 133 -3.59 -27.12 1.03
C VAL A 133 -4.31 -26.92 2.38
N ARG A 134 -5.13 -25.87 2.48
CA ARG A 134 -5.90 -25.57 3.69
C ARG A 134 -7.31 -26.12 3.67
N ARG A 135 -7.64 -26.95 2.67
CA ARG A 135 -8.95 -27.60 2.51
C ARG A 135 -10.11 -26.60 2.59
N VAL A 136 -9.95 -25.45 1.93
CA VAL A 136 -11.03 -24.45 1.84
C VAL A 136 -12.14 -25.02 0.95
N PRO A 137 -13.40 -25.05 1.40
CA PRO A 137 -14.51 -25.50 0.58
C PRO A 137 -14.61 -24.67 -0.71
N ASP A 138 -15.09 -25.31 -1.79
CA ASP A 138 -15.34 -24.68 -3.09
C ASP A 138 -14.15 -23.93 -3.69
N SER A 139 -12.92 -24.39 -3.39
CA SER A 139 -11.68 -23.75 -3.87
C SER A 139 -11.64 -23.57 -5.39
N ALA A 140 -12.15 -24.54 -6.16
CA ALA A 140 -12.22 -24.45 -7.62
C ALA A 140 -13.12 -23.29 -8.09
N LYS A 141 -14.34 -23.20 -7.54
CA LYS A 141 -15.30 -22.12 -7.84
C LYS A 141 -14.71 -20.76 -7.50
N ARG A 142 -14.12 -20.65 -6.31
CA ARG A 142 -13.48 -19.42 -5.86
C ARG A 142 -12.27 -19.03 -6.72
N THR A 143 -11.50 -20.00 -7.21
CA THR A 143 -10.43 -19.75 -8.17
C THR A 143 -10.98 -19.12 -9.45
N ASP A 144 -12.07 -19.66 -10.00
CA ASP A 144 -12.69 -19.13 -11.22
C ASP A 144 -13.26 -17.72 -10.99
N GLU A 145 -13.87 -17.45 -9.85
CA GLU A 145 -14.35 -16.11 -9.46
C GLU A 145 -13.20 -15.10 -9.37
N LEU A 146 -12.06 -15.48 -8.78
CA LEU A 146 -10.88 -14.63 -8.71
C LEU A 146 -10.26 -14.40 -10.10
N LEU A 147 -10.16 -15.44 -10.93
CA LEU A 147 -9.66 -15.30 -12.30
C LEU A 147 -10.52 -14.33 -13.12
N GLU A 148 -11.84 -14.39 -12.98
CA GLU A 148 -12.77 -13.45 -13.62
C GLU A 148 -12.54 -12.02 -13.11
N ARG A 149 -12.55 -11.83 -11.79
CA ARG A 149 -12.42 -10.52 -11.14
C ARG A 149 -11.10 -9.82 -11.47
N PHE A 150 -10.00 -10.57 -11.53
CA PHE A 150 -8.68 -10.05 -11.86
C PHE A 150 -8.39 -10.05 -13.37
N ARG A 151 -9.40 -10.36 -14.23
CA ARG A 151 -9.29 -10.41 -15.70
C ARG A 151 -8.17 -11.35 -16.18
N LEU A 152 -8.15 -12.55 -15.62
CA LEU A 152 -7.14 -13.58 -15.87
C LEU A 152 -7.74 -14.88 -16.44
N LYS A 153 -9.03 -14.94 -16.71
CA LYS A 153 -9.75 -16.14 -17.11
C LYS A 153 -9.10 -16.86 -18.29
N GLU A 154 -8.80 -16.12 -19.35
CA GLU A 154 -8.17 -16.64 -20.57
C GLU A 154 -6.72 -17.10 -20.35
N LEU A 155 -6.14 -16.73 -19.23
CA LEU A 155 -4.76 -17.04 -18.87
C LEU A 155 -4.66 -18.16 -17.81
N LYS A 156 -5.79 -18.73 -17.38
CA LYS A 156 -5.92 -19.72 -16.29
C LYS A 156 -4.83 -20.82 -16.33
N ASN A 157 -4.59 -21.35 -17.54
CA ASN A 157 -3.69 -22.48 -17.75
C ASN A 157 -2.26 -22.05 -18.17
N ARG A 158 -1.94 -20.75 -18.14
CA ARG A 158 -0.59 -20.25 -18.43
C ARG A 158 0.28 -20.19 -17.19
N ASP A 159 1.56 -20.46 -17.38
CA ASP A 159 2.56 -20.22 -16.34
C ASP A 159 2.65 -18.72 -16.05
N GLY A 160 2.53 -18.35 -14.77
CA GLY A 160 2.57 -16.97 -14.30
C GLY A 160 3.87 -16.25 -14.68
N ARG A 161 4.98 -16.97 -14.74
CA ARG A 161 6.31 -16.42 -15.08
C ARG A 161 6.46 -16.04 -16.55
N LEU A 162 5.54 -16.47 -17.43
CA LEU A 162 5.54 -16.17 -18.87
C LEU A 162 4.54 -15.08 -19.25
N LEU A 163 3.94 -14.42 -18.28
CA LEU A 163 2.97 -13.35 -18.48
C LEU A 163 3.63 -11.98 -18.68
N SER A 164 2.89 -11.01 -19.19
CA SER A 164 3.32 -9.60 -19.15
C SER A 164 3.38 -9.07 -17.72
N GLY A 165 4.18 -8.05 -17.44
CA GLY A 165 4.34 -7.48 -16.10
C GLY A 165 3.02 -7.11 -15.43
N GLY A 166 2.07 -6.51 -16.16
CA GLY A 166 0.74 -6.19 -15.65
C GLY A 166 -0.11 -7.43 -15.36
N GLN A 167 -0.04 -8.45 -16.22
CA GLN A 167 -0.72 -9.73 -15.99
C GLN A 167 -0.13 -10.46 -14.78
N MET A 168 1.20 -10.51 -14.66
CA MET A 168 1.88 -11.07 -13.48
C MET A 168 1.46 -10.36 -12.20
N ARG A 169 1.39 -9.03 -12.22
CA ARG A 169 0.96 -8.25 -11.07
C ARG A 169 -0.47 -8.56 -10.67
N ARG A 170 -1.41 -8.61 -11.62
CA ARG A 170 -2.79 -9.02 -11.32
C ARG A 170 -2.89 -10.43 -10.77
N ALA A 171 -2.12 -11.37 -11.34
CA ALA A 171 -2.08 -12.74 -10.85
C ALA A 171 -1.53 -12.81 -9.40
N SER A 172 -0.45 -12.09 -9.10
CA SER A 172 0.10 -12.04 -7.74
C SER A 172 -0.89 -11.44 -6.72
N LEU A 173 -1.66 -10.43 -7.12
CA LEU A 173 -2.74 -9.88 -6.30
C LEU A 173 -3.86 -10.89 -6.06
N ALA A 174 -4.28 -11.63 -7.10
CA ALA A 174 -5.30 -12.69 -6.98
C ALA A 174 -4.84 -13.80 -6.02
N ILE A 175 -3.57 -14.23 -6.10
CA ILE A 175 -2.97 -15.18 -5.17
C ILE A 175 -3.00 -14.63 -3.74
N GLY A 176 -2.63 -13.36 -3.57
CA GLY A 176 -2.60 -12.69 -2.26
C GLY A 176 -3.94 -12.69 -1.53
N VAL A 177 -5.05 -12.58 -2.27
CA VAL A 177 -6.40 -12.56 -1.68
C VAL A 177 -7.11 -13.92 -1.67
N ALA A 178 -6.49 -14.97 -2.20
CA ALA A 178 -7.14 -16.27 -2.37
C ALA A 178 -7.71 -16.84 -1.05
N LEU A 179 -7.04 -16.62 0.06
CA LEU A 179 -7.50 -17.05 1.39
C LEU A 179 -8.45 -16.08 2.10
N ASN A 180 -8.81 -14.97 1.46
CA ASN A 180 -9.61 -13.90 2.07
C ASN A 180 -8.99 -13.38 3.38
N PRO A 181 -7.75 -12.88 3.35
CA PRO A 181 -7.07 -12.43 4.56
C PRO A 181 -7.76 -11.20 5.14
N GLY A 182 -7.77 -11.08 6.47
CA GLY A 182 -8.23 -9.86 7.15
C GLY A 182 -7.32 -8.66 6.89
N ILE A 183 -6.01 -8.92 6.70
CA ILE A 183 -5.01 -7.91 6.38
C ILE A 183 -4.24 -8.33 5.13
N LEU A 184 -4.16 -7.43 4.15
CA LEU A 184 -3.33 -7.62 2.95
C LEU A 184 -2.18 -6.63 2.94
N LEU A 185 -0.96 -7.14 2.80
CA LEU A 185 0.25 -6.34 2.65
C LEU A 185 0.72 -6.37 1.20
N LEU A 186 0.99 -5.21 0.62
CA LEU A 186 1.46 -5.07 -0.75
C LEU A 186 2.80 -4.33 -0.77
N ASP A 187 3.85 -5.00 -1.24
CA ASP A 187 5.18 -4.38 -1.36
C ASP A 187 5.36 -3.86 -2.79
N GLU A 188 5.41 -2.54 -2.96
CA GLU A 188 5.61 -1.82 -4.22
C GLU A 188 4.71 -2.33 -5.38
N PRO A 189 3.37 -2.34 -5.24
CA PRO A 189 2.48 -2.99 -6.21
C PRO A 189 2.46 -2.33 -7.60
N THR A 190 2.93 -1.08 -7.72
CA THR A 190 2.98 -0.32 -8.99
C THR A 190 4.41 -0.13 -9.53
N ALA A 191 5.43 -0.71 -8.88
CA ALA A 191 6.81 -0.56 -9.31
C ALA A 191 7.06 -1.14 -10.71
N ASN A 192 7.86 -0.42 -11.50
CA ASN A 192 8.28 -0.82 -12.85
C ASN A 192 7.14 -1.03 -13.85
N LEU A 193 5.98 -0.40 -13.63
CA LEU A 193 4.85 -0.44 -14.55
C LEU A 193 4.78 0.84 -15.38
N ASP A 194 4.39 0.70 -16.65
CA ASP A 194 4.02 1.85 -17.48
C ASP A 194 2.73 2.51 -16.97
N ILE A 195 2.44 3.72 -17.43
CA ILE A 195 1.32 4.53 -16.96
C ILE A 195 -0.04 3.83 -17.17
N ALA A 196 -0.23 3.13 -18.30
CA ALA A 196 -1.50 2.47 -18.60
C ALA A 196 -1.73 1.27 -17.69
N THR A 197 -0.71 0.43 -17.54
CA THR A 197 -0.71 -0.74 -16.64
C THR A 197 -0.87 -0.31 -15.19
N ARG A 198 -0.21 0.77 -14.77
CA ARG A 198 -0.37 1.32 -13.44
C ARG A 198 -1.82 1.73 -13.14
N LYS A 199 -2.48 2.43 -14.07
CA LYS A 199 -3.92 2.79 -13.91
C LYS A 199 -4.79 1.55 -13.78
N GLU A 200 -4.49 0.47 -14.48
CA GLU A 200 -5.19 -0.79 -14.38
C GLU A 200 -5.01 -1.44 -13.00
N ILE A 201 -3.78 -1.45 -12.45
CA ILE A 201 -3.51 -1.94 -11.10
C ILE A 201 -4.22 -1.08 -10.05
N MET A 202 -4.24 0.25 -10.19
CA MET A 202 -5.00 1.13 -9.30
C MET A 202 -6.48 0.77 -9.24
N ARG A 203 -7.13 0.51 -10.40
CA ARG A 203 -8.51 0.03 -10.45
C ARG A 203 -8.68 -1.32 -9.76
N THR A 204 -7.72 -2.24 -9.97
CA THR A 204 -7.72 -3.55 -9.31
C THR A 204 -7.64 -3.40 -7.79
N LEU A 205 -6.82 -2.49 -7.27
CA LEU A 205 -6.73 -2.19 -5.83
C LEU A 205 -8.06 -1.65 -5.26
N GLU A 206 -8.76 -0.80 -6.03
CA GLU A 206 -10.11 -0.35 -5.65
C GLU A 206 -11.11 -1.51 -5.60
N ASP A 207 -11.10 -2.38 -6.61
CA ASP A 207 -11.99 -3.55 -6.68
C ASP A 207 -11.72 -4.55 -5.53
N MET A 208 -10.48 -4.60 -5.02
CA MET A 208 -10.10 -5.47 -3.90
C MET A 208 -10.71 -5.05 -2.55
N LYS A 209 -11.19 -3.82 -2.41
CA LYS A 209 -11.87 -3.33 -1.19
C LYS A 209 -13.06 -4.22 -0.78
N ALA A 210 -13.71 -4.85 -1.75
CA ALA A 210 -14.80 -5.79 -1.49
C ALA A 210 -14.33 -7.19 -1.04
N ILE A 211 -13.01 -7.47 -1.05
CA ILE A 211 -12.45 -8.76 -0.64
C ILE A 211 -11.73 -8.63 0.69
N THR A 212 -10.92 -7.57 0.87
CA THR A 212 -10.09 -7.39 2.07
C THR A 212 -10.31 -5.98 2.61
N GLU A 213 -10.70 -5.90 3.88
CA GLU A 213 -11.03 -4.62 4.53
C GLU A 213 -9.78 -3.79 4.85
N THR A 214 -8.72 -4.44 5.34
CA THR A 214 -7.50 -3.76 5.80
C THR A 214 -6.36 -4.02 4.82
N VAL A 215 -5.80 -2.95 4.27
CA VAL A 215 -4.71 -3.04 3.29
C VAL A 215 -3.58 -2.09 3.65
N VAL A 216 -2.35 -2.60 3.67
CA VAL A 216 -1.13 -1.81 3.88
C VAL A 216 -0.27 -1.91 2.64
N ILE A 217 0.01 -0.78 2.00
CA ILE A 217 0.87 -0.69 0.82
C ILE A 217 2.18 -0.02 1.21
N ALA A 218 3.30 -0.72 1.13
CA ALA A 218 4.62 -0.10 1.17
C ALA A 218 4.96 0.41 -0.23
N THR A 219 5.24 1.70 -0.36
CA THR A 219 5.55 2.27 -1.67
C THR A 219 6.34 3.58 -1.58
N HIS A 220 7.02 3.92 -2.67
CA HIS A 220 7.57 5.24 -2.94
C HIS A 220 6.79 6.01 -4.02
N ASP A 221 5.73 5.41 -4.56
CA ASP A 221 4.86 6.01 -5.56
C ASP A 221 3.87 6.99 -4.91
N MET A 222 4.23 8.26 -4.86
CA MET A 222 3.43 9.29 -4.18
C MET A 222 2.10 9.57 -4.88
N GLN A 223 1.97 9.28 -6.16
CA GLN A 223 0.68 9.40 -6.83
C GLN A 223 -0.28 8.31 -6.34
N LEU A 224 0.19 7.04 -6.20
CA LEU A 224 -0.59 5.97 -5.58
C LEU A 224 -0.98 6.35 -4.16
N VAL A 225 -0.03 6.87 -3.36
CA VAL A 225 -0.31 7.32 -1.99
C VAL A 225 -1.45 8.33 -1.97
N CYS A 226 -1.39 9.35 -2.82
CA CYS A 226 -2.38 10.42 -2.84
C CYS A 226 -3.75 10.00 -3.41
N GLU A 227 -3.77 9.07 -4.37
CA GLU A 227 -5.02 8.62 -4.99
C GLU A 227 -5.75 7.57 -4.14
N TRP A 228 -4.99 6.71 -3.42
CA TRP A 228 -5.54 5.51 -2.81
C TRP A 228 -5.56 5.51 -1.28
N ALA A 229 -4.50 6.03 -0.62
CA ALA A 229 -4.36 5.90 0.83
C ALA A 229 -5.28 6.87 1.60
N GLU A 230 -5.86 6.37 2.69
CA GLU A 230 -6.61 7.17 3.67
C GLU A 230 -5.74 7.56 4.87
N ARG A 231 -4.72 6.75 5.18
CA ARG A 231 -3.75 6.96 6.26
C ARG A 231 -2.34 6.75 5.73
N ILE A 232 -1.43 7.61 6.10
CA ILE A 232 -0.03 7.57 5.68
C ILE A 232 0.84 7.42 6.90
N ILE A 233 1.65 6.34 6.93
CA ILE A 233 2.65 6.11 7.96
C ILE A 233 4.02 6.37 7.36
N VAL A 234 4.78 7.29 7.95
CA VAL A 234 6.09 7.69 7.47
C VAL A 234 7.18 7.02 8.32
N LEU A 235 7.96 6.17 7.69
CA LEU A 235 9.14 5.54 8.29
C LEU A 235 10.41 6.31 7.92
N TRP A 236 11.21 6.63 8.93
CA TRP A 236 12.51 7.23 8.75
C TRP A 236 13.49 6.73 9.81
N ASN A 237 14.65 6.23 9.36
CA ASN A 237 15.69 5.68 10.25
C ASN A 237 15.14 4.70 11.31
N GLY A 238 14.27 3.77 10.88
CA GLY A 238 13.71 2.73 11.75
C GLY A 238 12.72 3.23 12.81
N ARG A 239 12.10 4.39 12.59
CA ARG A 239 11.07 4.96 13.46
C ARG A 239 9.88 5.44 12.65
N VAL A 240 8.69 5.38 13.23
CA VAL A 240 7.54 6.12 12.72
C VAL A 240 7.75 7.58 13.13
N VAL A 241 7.87 8.46 12.12
CA VAL A 241 8.09 9.90 12.36
C VAL A 241 6.82 10.71 12.10
N ALA A 242 5.87 10.14 11.38
CA ALA A 242 4.54 10.71 11.21
C ALA A 242 3.52 9.61 10.89
N ASP A 243 2.27 9.83 11.27
CA ASP A 243 1.13 8.96 11.05
C ASP A 243 -0.11 9.84 10.98
N GLY A 244 -0.77 9.91 9.83
CA GLY A 244 -1.88 10.82 9.63
C GLY A 244 -2.42 10.83 8.21
N SER A 245 -3.26 11.81 7.91
CA SER A 245 -3.85 12.07 6.59
C SER A 245 -2.83 12.65 5.59
N ARG A 246 -3.23 12.73 4.34
CA ARG A 246 -2.43 13.37 3.28
C ARG A 246 -2.08 14.81 3.65
N ASN A 247 -3.05 15.56 4.19
CA ASN A 247 -2.85 16.98 4.54
C ASN A 247 -1.88 17.13 5.70
N GLU A 248 -1.98 16.28 6.73
CA GLU A 248 -1.06 16.29 7.87
C GLU A 248 0.36 15.92 7.47
N ILE A 249 0.54 15.02 6.51
CA ILE A 249 1.88 14.58 6.07
C ILE A 249 2.48 15.56 5.06
N PHE A 250 1.78 15.85 3.94
CA PHE A 250 2.34 16.69 2.88
C PHE A 250 2.26 18.18 3.19
N GLY A 251 1.31 18.62 4.03
CA GLY A 251 1.25 19.98 4.55
C GLY A 251 2.35 20.29 5.58
N ASN A 252 2.99 19.27 6.15
CA ASN A 252 4.09 19.45 7.11
C ASN A 252 5.45 19.48 6.39
N ARG A 253 5.94 20.70 6.11
CA ARG A 253 7.22 20.91 5.40
C ARG A 253 8.41 20.26 6.11
N ASP A 254 8.45 20.29 7.44
CA ASP A 254 9.55 19.70 8.22
C ASP A 254 9.64 18.18 8.01
N ILE A 255 8.50 17.49 7.94
CA ILE A 255 8.44 16.05 7.66
C ILE A 255 8.88 15.79 6.22
N VAL A 256 8.31 16.54 5.26
CA VAL A 256 8.60 16.39 3.83
C VAL A 256 10.09 16.57 3.54
N GLU A 257 10.71 17.62 4.07
CA GLU A 257 12.13 17.90 3.88
C GLU A 257 13.03 16.88 4.62
N LYS A 258 12.75 16.61 5.88
CA LYS A 258 13.53 15.68 6.72
C LYS A 258 13.60 14.27 6.15
N VAL A 259 12.48 13.76 5.64
CA VAL A 259 12.36 12.40 5.11
C VAL A 259 12.73 12.36 3.61
N GLY A 260 12.75 13.50 2.94
CA GLY A 260 12.97 13.60 1.51
C GLY A 260 11.77 13.08 0.69
N ILE A 261 10.56 13.25 1.21
CA ILE A 261 9.34 12.91 0.49
C ILE A 261 9.18 13.91 -0.66
N ARG A 262 8.84 13.42 -1.84
CA ARG A 262 8.51 14.25 -3.00
C ARG A 262 7.02 14.11 -3.29
N PRO A 263 6.18 15.06 -2.86
CA PRO A 263 4.77 15.06 -3.23
C PRO A 263 4.58 14.97 -4.74
N PRO A 264 3.40 14.58 -5.25
CA PRO A 264 3.12 14.61 -6.67
C PRO A 264 3.39 16.00 -7.27
N GLU A 265 3.83 16.05 -8.53
CA GLU A 265 4.12 17.34 -9.21
C GLU A 265 2.93 18.30 -9.20
N ILE A 266 1.71 17.74 -9.31
CA ILE A 266 0.47 18.53 -9.27
C ILE A 266 0.29 19.25 -7.93
N PHE A 267 0.73 18.68 -6.82
CA PHE A 267 0.74 19.31 -5.50
C PHE A 267 1.70 20.51 -5.49
N SER A 268 2.92 20.31 -6.00
CA SER A 268 3.92 21.38 -6.09
C SER A 268 3.47 22.51 -7.01
N LEU A 269 2.80 22.18 -8.10
CA LEU A 269 2.21 23.15 -9.02
C LEU A 269 1.09 23.95 -8.34
N GLY A 270 0.20 23.27 -7.61
CA GLY A 270 -0.86 23.92 -6.82
C GLY A 270 -0.29 24.94 -5.85
N GLN A 271 0.71 24.53 -5.05
CA GLN A 271 1.37 25.41 -4.07
C GLN A 271 2.18 26.55 -4.69
N ALA A 272 2.67 26.40 -5.91
CA ALA A 272 3.34 27.50 -6.63
C ALA A 272 2.36 28.60 -7.04
N ILE A 273 1.07 28.26 -7.25
CA ILE A 273 0.01 29.21 -7.59
C ILE A 273 -0.62 29.80 -6.33
N ASP A 274 -0.91 28.95 -5.36
CA ASP A 274 -1.48 29.28 -4.07
C ASP A 274 -0.79 28.42 -2.98
N PRO A 275 0.00 29.03 -2.07
CA PRO A 275 0.75 28.31 -1.04
C PRO A 275 -0.11 27.44 -0.12
N ASP A 276 -1.41 27.71 -0.02
CA ASP A 276 -2.37 26.97 0.79
C ASP A 276 -3.11 25.88 -0.01
N ALA A 277 -2.83 25.73 -1.31
CA ALA A 277 -3.47 24.73 -2.15
C ALA A 277 -2.99 23.31 -1.81
N LEU A 278 -3.93 22.41 -1.56
CA LEU A 278 -3.70 20.99 -1.26
C LEU A 278 -4.26 20.10 -2.38
N CYS A 279 -3.73 20.27 -3.60
CA CYS A 279 -4.18 19.52 -4.77
C CYS A 279 -3.29 18.30 -4.99
N TYR A 280 -3.83 17.10 -4.79
CA TYR A 280 -3.09 15.85 -4.90
C TYR A 280 -3.32 15.10 -6.22
N THR A 281 -4.38 15.47 -6.95
CA THR A 281 -4.76 14.89 -8.24
C THR A 281 -5.01 15.99 -9.27
N ILE A 282 -4.95 15.62 -10.55
CA ILE A 282 -5.23 16.56 -11.64
C ILE A 282 -6.66 17.10 -11.52
N ASP A 283 -7.64 16.23 -11.20
CA ASP A 283 -9.03 16.64 -11.06
C ASP A 283 -9.22 17.61 -9.89
N ALA A 284 -8.57 17.35 -8.73
CA ALA A 284 -8.59 18.28 -7.61
C ALA A 284 -7.97 19.64 -7.97
N PHE A 285 -6.88 19.64 -8.72
CA PHE A 285 -6.24 20.85 -9.21
C PHE A 285 -7.15 21.62 -10.19
N LEU A 286 -7.71 20.95 -11.18
CA LEU A 286 -8.62 21.58 -12.13
C LEU A 286 -9.84 22.19 -11.42
N ASN A 287 -10.47 21.46 -10.51
CA ASN A 287 -11.62 21.94 -9.73
C ASN A 287 -11.27 23.14 -8.86
N SER A 288 -10.08 23.17 -8.24
CA SER A 288 -9.62 24.29 -7.40
C SER A 288 -9.35 25.56 -8.21
N PHE A 289 -8.96 25.39 -9.46
CA PHE A 289 -8.59 26.48 -10.35
C PHE A 289 -9.55 26.62 -11.54
N GLU A 290 -10.67 25.92 -11.59
CA GLU A 290 -11.68 25.97 -12.64
C GLU A 290 -12.33 27.37 -12.73
N GLY A 291 -12.52 27.87 -13.97
CA GLY A 291 -13.03 29.20 -14.25
C GLY A 291 -11.95 30.29 -14.31
N ARG A 292 -10.67 29.90 -14.33
CA ARG A 292 -9.52 30.79 -14.47
C ARG A 292 -8.73 30.56 -15.75
N PHE A 293 -8.97 29.46 -16.43
CA PHE A 293 -8.53 29.28 -17.80
C PHE A 293 -9.58 29.96 -18.70
N PRO A 294 -9.23 30.95 -19.54
CA PRO A 294 -10.16 31.43 -20.52
C PRO A 294 -10.56 30.27 -21.41
N ASN A 295 -11.87 30.02 -21.53
CA ASN A 295 -12.36 29.10 -22.54
C ASN A 295 -11.81 29.55 -23.87
N ASN A 296 -10.86 28.86 -24.44
CA ASN A 296 -10.48 28.99 -25.85
C ASN A 296 -11.58 28.34 -26.71
N GLU A 297 -12.81 28.87 -26.60
CA GLU A 297 -13.80 28.72 -27.64
C GLU A 297 -13.52 29.84 -28.65
N ASN A 298 -12.55 29.59 -29.54
CA ASN A 298 -12.43 30.25 -30.84
C ASN A 298 -11.06 29.85 -31.47
N SER A 299 -11.02 28.73 -32.13
CA SER A 299 -10.21 28.50 -33.30
C SER A 299 -10.80 27.32 -34.09
#